data_a224420b7513527003fb107d81878d28
#
_entry.id   a224420b7513527003fb107d81878d28
#
_cell.length_a   1.000
_cell.length_b   1.000
_cell.length_c   1.000
_cell.angle_alpha   90.00
_cell.angle_beta   90.00
_cell.angle_gamma   90.00
#
_symmetry.space_group_name_H-M   'P 1'
#
loop_
_entity.id
_entity.type
_entity.pdbx_description
1 polymer ?
#
loop_
_entity_poly.entity_id
_entity_poly.type
_entity_poly.pdbx_seq_one_letter_code
_entity_poly.pdbx_strand_id
1 'polypeptide(L)'
;QSNTLFRINPYSGYEMGSLDVRHALASSPVYLAFLSKMTGLHSLIMAHIPYGIVLIVIYYCMIYSAGHTLFDDEKDSKYISVFACMACVFTICGNISSSVPQTFMLMRTWQGKAVLANICIPAAFLYLIMAAKTVKEDKIPLGIYVMLGIAGLSATAMTTSGAVFIPALAVGGMLVISIVRKEYWAILK
;
A
#
# COMPACT_ATOMS: atom_id res chain seq x y z
N GLN A 1 -5.21 -31.37 -3.36
CA GLN A 1 -4.36 -30.16 -3.31
C GLN A 1 -2.91 -30.60 -3.37
N SER A 2 -2.18 -30.18 -4.41
CA SER A 2 -0.75 -30.43 -4.51
C SER A 2 -0.02 -29.58 -3.47
N ASN A 3 0.91 -30.18 -2.72
CA ASN A 3 1.77 -29.45 -1.75
C ASN A 3 2.86 -28.60 -2.45
N THR A 4 2.66 -28.24 -3.71
CA THR A 4 3.64 -27.53 -4.54
C THR A 4 3.04 -26.21 -5.03
N LEU A 5 3.76 -25.10 -4.79
CA LEU A 5 3.43 -23.77 -5.31
C LEU A 5 3.99 -23.65 -6.75
N PHE A 6 3.20 -23.04 -7.64
CA PHE A 6 3.61 -22.69 -9.01
C PHE A 6 4.02 -23.87 -9.91
N ARG A 7 3.67 -25.11 -9.57
CA ARG A 7 3.95 -26.26 -10.42
C ARG A 7 2.95 -26.39 -11.58
N ILE A 8 1.71 -26.05 -11.35
CA ILE A 8 0.62 -26.17 -12.31
C ILE A 8 0.08 -24.77 -12.63
N ASN A 9 -0.05 -24.45 -13.90
CA ASN A 9 -0.67 -23.22 -14.35
C ASN A 9 -2.18 -23.28 -14.02
N PRO A 10 -2.72 -22.37 -13.20
CA PRO A 10 -4.13 -22.40 -12.78
C PRO A 10 -5.12 -22.18 -13.93
N TYR A 11 -4.68 -21.61 -15.04
CA TYR A 11 -5.54 -21.33 -16.20
C TYR A 11 -5.56 -22.47 -17.22
N SER A 12 -4.44 -23.13 -17.42
CA SER A 12 -4.32 -24.20 -18.43
C SER A 12 -4.33 -25.61 -17.86
N GLY A 13 -4.05 -25.76 -16.54
CA GLY A 13 -3.91 -27.06 -15.88
C GLY A 13 -2.63 -27.83 -16.23
N TYR A 14 -1.76 -27.28 -17.08
CA TYR A 14 -0.48 -27.90 -17.46
C TYR A 14 0.66 -27.54 -16.50
N GLU A 15 1.70 -28.37 -16.48
CA GLU A 15 2.91 -28.08 -15.71
C GLU A 15 3.59 -26.80 -16.24
N MET A 16 4.00 -25.92 -15.33
CA MET A 16 4.73 -24.71 -15.67
C MET A 16 6.22 -25.06 -15.85
N GLY A 17 6.75 -24.84 -17.05
CA GLY A 17 8.17 -25.08 -17.35
C GLY A 17 9.12 -24.05 -16.73
N SER A 18 8.62 -22.84 -16.42
CA SER A 18 9.37 -21.79 -15.74
C SER A 18 8.42 -20.84 -15.00
N LEU A 19 8.89 -20.28 -13.89
CA LEU A 19 8.17 -19.25 -13.17
C LEU A 19 8.30 -17.91 -13.90
N ASP A 20 7.19 -17.25 -14.24
CA ASP A 20 7.22 -15.89 -14.78
C ASP A 20 7.86 -14.95 -13.74
N VAL A 21 8.79 -14.11 -14.18
CA VAL A 21 9.50 -13.13 -13.34
C VAL A 21 8.53 -12.26 -12.54
N ARG A 22 7.35 -11.98 -13.10
CA ARG A 22 6.28 -11.22 -12.40
C ARG A 22 5.79 -11.92 -11.14
N HIS A 23 5.79 -13.24 -11.10
CA HIS A 23 5.35 -14.04 -9.96
C HIS A 23 6.50 -14.36 -9.00
N ALA A 24 7.74 -14.33 -9.47
CA ALA A 24 8.91 -14.62 -8.66
C ALA A 24 9.14 -13.56 -7.55
N LEU A 25 8.86 -12.29 -7.85
CA LEU A 25 9.02 -11.18 -6.91
C LEU A 25 7.79 -10.94 -6.02
N ALA A 26 6.59 -11.37 -6.47
CA ALA A 26 5.36 -11.16 -5.71
C ALA A 26 5.15 -12.31 -4.70
N SER A 27 5.43 -12.06 -3.43
CA SER A 27 5.30 -13.06 -2.36
C SER A 27 3.86 -13.19 -1.82
N SER A 28 2.91 -12.37 -2.25
CA SER A 28 1.54 -12.36 -1.72
C SER A 28 0.82 -13.73 -1.79
N PRO A 29 0.92 -14.53 -2.87
CA PRO A 29 0.31 -15.87 -2.89
C PRO A 29 0.98 -16.84 -1.91
N VAL A 30 2.29 -16.73 -1.73
CA VAL A 30 3.06 -17.56 -0.78
C VAL A 30 2.67 -17.21 0.64
N TYR A 31 2.53 -15.93 0.95
CA TYR A 31 2.08 -15.45 2.24
C TYR A 31 0.67 -15.95 2.59
N LEU A 32 -0.27 -15.88 1.66
CA LEU A 32 -1.62 -16.41 1.84
C LEU A 32 -1.62 -17.94 2.03
N ALA A 33 -0.77 -18.67 1.30
CA ALA A 33 -0.61 -20.12 1.49
C ALA A 33 -0.01 -20.45 2.87
N PHE A 34 0.95 -19.66 3.33
CA PHE A 34 1.50 -19.77 4.69
C PHE A 34 0.44 -19.56 5.76
N LEU A 35 -0.33 -18.45 5.68
CA LEU A 35 -1.43 -18.19 6.61
C LEU A 35 -2.49 -19.29 6.59
N SER A 36 -2.84 -19.81 5.42
CA SER A 36 -3.75 -20.94 5.27
C SER A 36 -3.27 -22.19 5.99
N LYS A 37 -1.97 -22.50 5.88
CA LYS A 37 -1.36 -23.63 6.60
C LYS A 37 -1.33 -23.42 8.11
N MET A 38 -1.01 -22.22 8.57
CA MET A 38 -0.95 -21.87 9.99
C MET A 38 -2.33 -21.96 10.67
N THR A 39 -3.37 -21.52 9.98
CA THR A 39 -4.73 -21.42 10.55
C THR A 39 -5.58 -22.67 10.29
N GLY A 40 -5.16 -23.56 9.38
CA GLY A 40 -5.97 -24.67 8.90
C GLY A 40 -7.15 -24.27 8.01
N LEU A 41 -7.35 -22.98 7.73
CA LEU A 41 -8.41 -22.49 6.85
C LEU A 41 -8.04 -22.72 5.39
N HIS A 42 -9.05 -23.00 4.56
CA HIS A 42 -8.82 -23.07 3.12
C HIS A 42 -8.30 -21.74 2.57
N SER A 43 -7.30 -21.78 1.68
CA SER A 43 -6.62 -20.57 1.16
C SER A 43 -7.56 -19.53 0.54
N LEU A 44 -8.65 -19.98 -0.09
CA LEU A 44 -9.68 -19.11 -0.64
C LEU A 44 -10.41 -18.34 0.47
N ILE A 45 -10.79 -19.03 1.54
CA ILE A 45 -11.46 -18.40 2.71
C ILE A 45 -10.51 -17.40 3.36
N MET A 46 -9.25 -17.80 3.57
CA MET A 46 -8.21 -16.93 4.15
C MET A 46 -8.03 -15.65 3.33
N ALA A 47 -7.94 -15.75 2.01
CA ALA A 47 -7.73 -14.63 1.11
C ALA A 47 -8.92 -13.65 1.07
N HIS A 48 -10.15 -14.18 1.10
CA HIS A 48 -11.35 -13.35 0.88
C HIS A 48 -11.97 -12.80 2.17
N ILE A 49 -11.77 -13.44 3.32
CA ILE A 49 -12.41 -13.03 4.57
C ILE A 49 -11.37 -12.45 5.55
N PRO A 50 -10.54 -13.21 6.27
CA PRO A 50 -9.67 -12.64 7.29
C PRO A 50 -8.68 -11.63 6.73
N TYR A 51 -8.03 -11.97 5.61
CA TYR A 51 -7.05 -11.08 4.98
C TYR A 51 -7.69 -9.79 4.48
N GLY A 52 -8.86 -9.88 3.85
CA GLY A 52 -9.62 -8.71 3.39
C GLY A 52 -10.01 -7.78 4.53
N ILE A 53 -10.54 -8.33 5.64
CA ILE A 53 -10.91 -7.55 6.84
C ILE A 53 -9.69 -6.80 7.40
N VAL A 54 -8.55 -7.49 7.56
CA VAL A 54 -7.31 -6.86 8.07
C VAL A 54 -6.86 -5.71 7.17
N LEU A 55 -6.89 -5.89 5.83
CA LEU A 55 -6.51 -4.84 4.90
C LEU A 55 -7.45 -3.63 4.95
N ILE A 56 -8.76 -3.86 5.10
CA ILE A 56 -9.75 -2.77 5.24
C ILE A 56 -9.47 -1.98 6.53
N VAL A 57 -9.21 -2.66 7.64
CA VAL A 57 -8.87 -2.00 8.91
C VAL A 57 -7.59 -1.17 8.75
N ILE A 58 -6.53 -1.72 8.16
CA ILE A 58 -5.28 -0.99 7.92
C ILE A 58 -5.53 0.24 7.03
N TYR A 59 -6.33 0.10 5.98
CA TYR A 59 -6.68 1.20 5.10
C TYR A 59 -7.35 2.35 5.85
N TYR A 60 -8.36 2.07 6.68
CA TYR A 60 -9.04 3.12 7.45
C TYR A 60 -8.18 3.71 8.57
N CYS A 61 -7.33 2.91 9.21
CA CYS A 61 -6.34 3.44 10.16
C CYS A 61 -5.37 4.41 9.46
N MET A 62 -4.95 4.10 8.24
CA MET A 62 -4.10 4.98 7.45
C MET A 62 -4.82 6.27 7.02
N ILE A 63 -6.09 6.20 6.58
CA ILE A 63 -6.90 7.39 6.27
C ILE A 63 -7.05 8.28 7.51
N TYR A 64 -7.30 7.69 8.66
CA TYR A 64 -7.39 8.43 9.93
C TYR A 64 -6.06 9.10 10.29
N SER A 65 -4.94 8.39 10.16
CA SER A 65 -3.60 8.97 10.36
C SER A 65 -3.28 10.09 9.36
N ALA A 66 -3.75 9.97 8.12
CA ALA A 66 -3.62 11.04 7.13
C ALA A 66 -4.41 12.29 7.54
N GLY A 67 -5.61 12.12 8.11
CA GLY A 67 -6.38 13.21 8.67
C GLY A 67 -5.61 13.96 9.76
N HIS A 68 -5.03 13.25 10.73
CA HIS A 68 -4.20 13.86 11.78
C HIS A 68 -2.94 14.55 11.24
N THR A 69 -2.38 14.03 10.16
CA THR A 69 -1.23 14.69 9.53
C THR A 69 -1.61 15.96 8.78
N LEU A 70 -2.80 16.02 8.19
CA LEU A 70 -3.25 17.15 7.37
C LEU A 70 -3.81 18.28 8.22
N PHE A 71 -4.55 17.96 9.27
CA PHE A 71 -5.26 18.91 10.14
C PHE A 71 -4.58 19.02 11.51
N ASP A 72 -4.79 20.14 12.18
CA ASP A 72 -4.32 20.35 13.54
C ASP A 72 -5.30 19.68 14.53
N ASP A 73 -4.80 18.75 15.36
CA ASP A 73 -5.61 17.93 16.25
C ASP A 73 -6.42 18.76 17.27
N GLU A 74 -5.84 19.84 17.78
CA GLU A 74 -6.50 20.66 18.81
C GLU A 74 -7.60 21.54 18.22
N LYS A 75 -7.39 22.09 17.03
CA LYS A 75 -8.31 23.06 16.39
C LYS A 75 -9.28 22.41 15.43
N ASP A 76 -8.85 21.36 14.77
CA ASP A 76 -9.49 20.81 13.56
C ASP A 76 -10.04 19.40 13.74
N SER A 77 -10.19 18.90 14.97
CA SER A 77 -10.65 17.53 15.28
C SER A 77 -11.92 17.13 14.53
N LYS A 78 -12.88 18.05 14.36
CA LYS A 78 -14.10 17.81 13.58
C LYS A 78 -13.80 17.56 12.09
N TYR A 79 -12.77 18.21 11.53
CA TYR A 79 -12.41 18.05 10.12
C TYR A 79 -11.74 16.71 9.86
N ILE A 80 -11.03 16.15 10.84
CA ILE A 80 -10.46 14.79 10.76
C ILE A 80 -11.59 13.77 10.61
N SER A 81 -12.64 13.87 11.41
CA SER A 81 -13.81 12.98 11.32
C SER A 81 -14.55 13.13 10.00
N VAL A 82 -14.76 14.39 9.55
CA VAL A 82 -15.39 14.66 8.24
C VAL A 82 -14.53 14.09 7.11
N PHE A 83 -13.22 14.29 7.15
CA PHE A 83 -12.28 13.74 6.16
C PHE A 83 -12.38 12.20 6.10
N ALA A 84 -12.36 11.52 7.25
CA ALA A 84 -12.50 10.07 7.31
C ALA A 84 -13.86 9.60 6.77
N CYS A 85 -14.97 10.26 7.12
CA CYS A 85 -16.29 9.98 6.58
C CYS A 85 -16.36 10.17 5.07
N MET A 86 -15.80 11.27 4.54
CA MET A 86 -15.75 11.49 3.09
C MET A 86 -14.93 10.43 2.37
N ALA A 87 -13.80 10.01 2.93
CA ALA A 87 -12.99 8.92 2.39
C ALA A 87 -13.77 7.60 2.36
N CYS A 88 -14.58 7.30 3.40
CA CYS A 88 -15.47 6.14 3.40
C CYS A 88 -16.51 6.22 2.28
N VAL A 89 -17.17 7.36 2.13
CA VAL A 89 -18.16 7.57 1.05
C VAL A 89 -17.51 7.40 -0.32
N PHE A 90 -16.34 8.02 -0.55
CA PHE A 90 -15.61 7.85 -1.81
C PHE A 90 -15.18 6.42 -2.06
N THR A 91 -14.79 5.67 -1.02
CA THR A 91 -14.42 4.26 -1.16
C THR A 91 -15.63 3.41 -1.59
N ILE A 92 -16.79 3.63 -0.99
CA ILE A 92 -18.03 2.89 -1.29
C ILE A 92 -18.57 3.30 -2.66
N CYS A 93 -18.74 4.60 -2.91
CA CYS A 93 -19.33 5.12 -4.14
C CYS A 93 -18.40 5.09 -5.34
N GLY A 94 -17.08 5.06 -5.12
CA GLY A 94 -16.06 5.02 -6.17
C GLY A 94 -15.88 3.67 -6.85
N ASN A 95 -16.64 2.66 -6.44
CA ASN A 95 -16.62 1.30 -7.02
C ASN A 95 -17.40 1.21 -8.35
N ILE A 96 -17.04 2.06 -9.31
CA ILE A 96 -17.75 2.20 -10.59
C ILE A 96 -17.10 1.46 -11.77
N SER A 97 -15.86 1.01 -11.62
CA SER A 97 -15.11 0.32 -12.68
C SER A 97 -14.20 -0.76 -12.09
N SER A 98 -13.95 -1.81 -12.85
CA SER A 98 -13.05 -2.90 -12.46
C SER A 98 -11.59 -2.49 -12.26
N SER A 99 -11.20 -1.29 -12.72
CA SER A 99 -9.82 -0.80 -12.72
C SER A 99 -9.54 0.31 -11.71
N VAL A 100 -10.55 0.74 -10.93
CA VAL A 100 -10.36 1.78 -9.91
C VAL A 100 -9.85 1.21 -8.58
N PRO A 101 -9.06 1.97 -7.80
CA PRO A 101 -8.53 1.52 -6.51
C PRO A 101 -9.61 1.03 -5.54
N GLN A 102 -10.77 1.67 -5.50
CA GLN A 102 -11.90 1.33 -4.64
C GLN A 102 -12.44 -0.08 -4.91
N THR A 103 -12.54 -0.48 -6.19
CA THR A 103 -12.93 -1.84 -6.56
C THR A 103 -11.91 -2.88 -6.12
N PHE A 104 -10.61 -2.55 -6.23
CA PHE A 104 -9.57 -3.42 -5.69
C PHE A 104 -9.70 -3.57 -4.18
N MET A 105 -10.01 -2.49 -3.47
CA MET A 105 -10.14 -2.53 -2.01
C MET A 105 -11.37 -3.30 -1.54
N LEU A 106 -12.52 -3.14 -2.20
CA LEU A 106 -13.78 -3.74 -1.74
C LEU A 106 -14.02 -5.16 -2.30
N MET A 107 -13.62 -5.42 -3.55
CA MET A 107 -13.96 -6.67 -4.24
C MET A 107 -12.76 -7.57 -4.55
N ARG A 108 -11.54 -7.04 -4.56
CA ARG A 108 -10.34 -7.76 -4.99
C ARG A 108 -9.19 -7.61 -4.00
N THR A 109 -9.50 -7.58 -2.71
CA THR A 109 -8.52 -7.39 -1.62
C THR A 109 -7.39 -8.41 -1.63
N TRP A 110 -7.64 -9.62 -2.12
CA TRP A 110 -6.63 -10.68 -2.24
C TRP A 110 -5.53 -10.40 -3.28
N GLN A 111 -5.71 -9.41 -4.16
CA GLN A 111 -4.72 -9.04 -5.15
C GLN A 111 -3.67 -8.09 -4.55
N GLY A 112 -2.39 -8.36 -4.78
CA GLY A 112 -1.32 -7.47 -4.32
C GLY A 112 -1.43 -6.04 -4.85
N LYS A 113 -2.13 -5.84 -5.98
CA LYS A 113 -2.47 -4.51 -6.52
C LYS A 113 -3.40 -3.71 -5.61
N ALA A 114 -4.28 -4.37 -4.85
CA ALA A 114 -5.14 -3.71 -3.87
C ALA A 114 -4.30 -3.07 -2.76
N VAL A 115 -3.33 -3.81 -2.23
CA VAL A 115 -2.40 -3.33 -1.20
C VAL A 115 -1.54 -2.19 -1.74
N LEU A 116 -0.99 -2.34 -2.96
CA LEU A 116 -0.20 -1.28 -3.59
C LEU A 116 -1.00 0.02 -3.72
N ALA A 117 -2.20 -0.05 -4.34
CA ALA A 117 -2.97 1.14 -4.69
C ALA A 117 -3.61 1.83 -3.47
N ASN A 118 -4.06 1.06 -2.47
CA ASN A 118 -4.85 1.61 -1.36
C ASN A 118 -4.06 1.73 -0.04
N ILE A 119 -2.91 1.10 0.07
CA ILE A 119 -2.10 1.16 1.29
C ILE A 119 -0.72 1.74 1.00
N CYS A 120 0.08 1.10 0.13
CA CYS A 120 1.48 1.50 -0.05
C CYS A 120 1.65 2.87 -0.71
N ILE A 121 0.90 3.17 -1.77
CA ILE A 121 0.96 4.47 -2.45
C ILE A 121 0.45 5.60 -1.53
N PRO A 122 -0.74 5.51 -0.90
CA PRO A 122 -1.18 6.53 0.03
C PRO A 122 -0.27 6.69 1.26
N ALA A 123 0.30 5.60 1.79
CA ALA A 123 1.28 5.67 2.87
C ALA A 123 2.55 6.43 2.45
N ALA A 124 3.07 6.16 1.24
CA ALA A 124 4.21 6.91 0.70
C ALA A 124 3.89 8.40 0.54
N PHE A 125 2.69 8.76 0.06
CA PHE A 125 2.23 10.15 0.02
C PHE A 125 2.16 10.78 1.42
N LEU A 126 1.65 10.05 2.42
CA LEU A 126 1.59 10.51 3.78
C LEU A 126 2.99 10.85 4.32
N TYR A 127 3.97 9.96 4.12
CA TYR A 127 5.35 10.22 4.54
C TYR A 127 5.99 11.39 3.77
N LEU A 128 5.67 11.59 2.50
CA LEU A 128 6.11 12.77 1.75
C LEU A 128 5.49 14.07 2.29
N ILE A 129 4.23 14.06 2.69
CA ILE A 129 3.58 15.21 3.34
C ILE A 129 4.25 15.49 4.69
N MET A 130 4.54 14.46 5.48
CA MET A 130 5.30 14.61 6.74
C MET A 130 6.69 15.18 6.48
N ALA A 131 7.41 14.68 5.48
CA ALA A 131 8.70 15.26 5.06
C ALA A 131 8.57 16.73 4.69
N ALA A 132 7.56 17.10 3.91
CA ALA A 132 7.31 18.49 3.53
C ALA A 132 7.01 19.41 4.72
N LYS A 133 6.37 18.91 5.78
CA LYS A 133 6.12 19.66 7.02
C LYS A 133 7.41 19.85 7.83
N THR A 134 8.24 18.82 7.94
CA THR A 134 9.46 18.83 8.78
C THR A 134 10.66 19.51 8.13
N VAL A 135 10.69 19.70 6.82
CA VAL A 135 11.78 20.45 6.13
C VAL A 135 11.95 21.88 6.67
N LYS A 136 10.92 22.47 7.30
CA LYS A 136 11.06 23.77 7.98
C LYS A 136 11.99 23.74 9.21
N GLU A 137 12.29 22.55 9.72
CA GLU A 137 13.10 22.33 10.95
C GLU A 137 14.54 21.89 10.63
N ASP A 138 15.07 22.25 9.45
CA ASP A 138 16.44 22.00 8.94
C ASP A 138 16.81 20.54 8.62
N LYS A 139 16.07 19.53 9.05
CA LYS A 139 16.37 18.11 8.72
C LYS A 139 15.10 17.26 8.64
N ILE A 140 15.03 16.44 7.61
CA ILE A 140 14.00 15.40 7.52
C ILE A 140 14.41 14.26 8.48
N PRO A 141 13.55 13.83 9.42
CA PRO A 141 13.85 12.73 10.31
C PRO A 141 14.17 11.44 9.53
N LEU A 142 15.23 10.72 9.93
CA LEU A 142 15.61 9.44 9.32
C LEU A 142 14.45 8.44 9.26
N GLY A 143 13.55 8.50 10.25
CA GLY A 143 12.35 7.66 10.30
C GLY A 143 11.47 7.76 9.06
N ILE A 144 11.37 8.93 8.41
CA ILE A 144 10.58 9.12 7.18
C ILE A 144 11.20 8.34 6.01
N TYR A 145 12.52 8.39 5.86
CA TYR A 145 13.23 7.63 4.82
C TYR A 145 13.10 6.12 5.05
N VAL A 146 13.22 5.68 6.31
CA VAL A 146 13.01 4.27 6.68
C VAL A 146 11.60 3.82 6.34
N MET A 147 10.58 4.60 6.67
CA MET A 147 9.18 4.28 6.37
C MET A 147 8.88 4.26 4.88
N LEU A 148 9.45 5.19 4.10
CA LEU A 148 9.38 5.15 2.63
C LEU A 148 10.03 3.87 2.08
N GLY A 149 11.18 3.47 2.64
CA GLY A 149 11.85 2.22 2.29
C GLY A 149 10.99 0.99 2.61
N ILE A 150 10.39 0.94 3.80
CA ILE A 150 9.47 -0.14 4.21
C ILE A 150 8.25 -0.19 3.28
N ALA A 151 7.66 0.96 2.94
CA ALA A 151 6.54 1.02 1.99
C ALA A 151 6.94 0.48 0.61
N GLY A 152 8.15 0.79 0.13
CA GLY A 152 8.70 0.27 -1.12
C GLY A 152 8.91 -1.23 -1.10
N LEU A 153 9.54 -1.76 -0.06
CA LEU A 153 9.74 -3.20 0.12
C LEU A 153 8.42 -3.95 0.22
N SER A 154 7.47 -3.44 1.01
CA SER A 154 6.13 -4.03 1.15
C SER A 154 5.39 -4.05 -0.18
N ALA A 155 5.43 -2.95 -0.92
CA ALA A 155 4.81 -2.85 -2.24
C ALA A 155 5.40 -3.84 -3.24
N THR A 156 6.73 -4.00 -3.25
CA THR A 156 7.44 -4.96 -4.11
C THR A 156 7.07 -6.40 -3.76
N ALA A 157 6.98 -6.71 -2.47
CA ALA A 157 6.56 -8.02 -2.00
C ALA A 157 5.09 -8.35 -2.39
N MET A 158 4.22 -7.36 -2.49
CA MET A 158 2.82 -7.54 -2.89
C MET A 158 2.65 -7.63 -4.41
N THR A 159 3.40 -6.82 -5.17
CA THR A 159 3.35 -6.82 -6.63
C THR A 159 4.62 -6.25 -7.23
N THR A 160 5.07 -6.82 -8.35
CA THR A 160 6.27 -6.34 -9.07
C THR A 160 6.20 -4.87 -9.48
N SER A 161 4.99 -4.35 -9.74
CA SER A 161 4.79 -2.93 -10.04
C SER A 161 5.20 -2.02 -8.88
N GLY A 162 5.14 -2.51 -7.63
CA GLY A 162 5.57 -1.78 -6.44
C GLY A 162 7.04 -1.38 -6.46
N ALA A 163 7.88 -2.22 -7.08
CA ALA A 163 9.31 -1.95 -7.23
C ALA A 163 9.62 -0.68 -8.05
N VAL A 164 8.70 -0.27 -8.90
CA VAL A 164 8.86 0.92 -9.75
C VAL A 164 8.07 2.10 -9.18
N PHE A 165 6.81 1.88 -8.80
CA PHE A 165 5.93 2.99 -8.42
C PHE A 165 6.36 3.70 -7.12
N ILE A 166 6.74 2.97 -6.08
CA ILE A 166 7.08 3.61 -4.80
C ILE A 166 8.42 4.36 -4.87
N PRO A 167 9.51 3.81 -5.42
CA PRO A 167 10.73 4.58 -5.61
C PRO A 167 10.55 5.80 -6.50
N ALA A 168 9.80 5.68 -7.62
CA ALA A 168 9.50 6.81 -8.49
C ALA A 168 8.72 7.90 -7.76
N LEU A 169 7.71 7.52 -6.97
CA LEU A 169 6.94 8.45 -6.14
C LEU A 169 7.81 9.11 -5.06
N ALA A 170 8.66 8.35 -4.39
CA ALA A 170 9.56 8.87 -3.35
C ALA A 170 10.56 9.87 -3.92
N VAL A 171 11.24 9.52 -5.00
CA VAL A 171 12.20 10.42 -5.67
C VAL A 171 11.50 11.65 -6.24
N GLY A 172 10.42 11.46 -6.99
CA GLY A 172 9.64 12.58 -7.57
C GLY A 172 9.07 13.50 -6.50
N GLY A 173 8.52 12.94 -5.42
CA GLY A 173 7.98 13.70 -4.30
C GLY A 173 9.06 14.50 -3.57
N MET A 174 10.21 13.90 -3.30
CA MET A 174 11.35 14.60 -2.67
C MET A 174 11.89 15.72 -3.57
N LEU A 175 11.98 15.49 -4.88
CA LEU A 175 12.36 16.55 -5.83
C LEU A 175 11.37 17.73 -5.81
N VAL A 176 10.07 17.44 -5.82
CA VAL A 176 9.04 18.49 -5.74
C VAL A 176 9.17 19.28 -4.43
N ILE A 177 9.34 18.61 -3.29
CA ILE A 177 9.54 19.26 -2.00
C ILE A 177 10.77 20.18 -2.04
N SER A 178 11.88 19.69 -2.59
CA SER A 178 13.14 20.45 -2.73
C SER A 178 12.94 21.71 -3.56
N ILE A 179 12.28 21.60 -4.71
CA ILE A 179 12.03 22.74 -5.62
C ILE A 179 11.10 23.76 -4.97
N VAL A 180 10.00 23.32 -4.39
CA VAL A 180 8.99 24.20 -3.78
C VAL A 180 9.56 24.95 -2.58
N ARG A 181 10.39 24.27 -1.78
CA ARG A 181 11.00 24.84 -0.57
C ARG A 181 12.28 25.63 -0.84
N LYS A 182 12.87 25.51 -2.04
CA LYS A 182 14.17 26.09 -2.42
C LYS A 182 15.33 25.60 -1.52
N GLU A 183 15.16 24.47 -0.86
CA GLU A 183 16.12 23.87 0.07
C GLU A 183 16.75 22.62 -0.54
N TYR A 184 17.53 22.83 -1.60
CA TYR A 184 18.13 21.75 -2.39
C TYR A 184 19.06 20.83 -1.59
N TRP A 185 19.62 21.31 -0.49
CA TRP A 185 20.56 20.58 0.36
C TRP A 185 19.91 19.86 1.56
N ALA A 186 18.67 20.16 1.89
CA ALA A 186 17.97 19.53 3.02
C ALA A 186 17.72 18.02 2.80
N ILE A 187 17.74 17.58 1.55
CA ILE A 187 17.56 16.17 1.17
C ILE A 187 18.85 15.37 1.26
N LEU A 188 20.02 16.04 1.17
CA LEU A 188 21.34 15.42 1.13
C LEU A 188 22.08 15.46 2.48
N LYS A 189 21.55 16.15 3.48
CA LYS A 189 22.05 16.21 4.85
C LYS A 189 21.34 15.22 5.77
#